data_acfab186b325552dc68e03c3a81dbaae
#
_entry.id   acfab186b325552dc68e03c3a81dbaae
#
_cell.length_a   1.000
_cell.length_b   1.000
_cell.length_c   1.000
_cell.angle_alpha   90.00
_cell.angle_beta   90.00
_cell.angle_gamma   90.00
#
_symmetry.space_group_name_H-M   'P 1'
#
loop_
_entity.id
_entity.type
_entity.pdbx_description
1 polymer ?
#
loop_
_entity_poly.entity_id
_entity_poly.type
_entity_poly.pdbx_seq_one_letter_code
_entity_poly.pdbx_strand_id
1 'polypeptide(L)'
;MVGKTLDNRYKLEKKIGSGGMADVYMATDLLLDRVVAVKVLHSSFAEDNDFIVRFRHEAQSAGKLTHPNIVGIYDVGDDQGVHYIVMEYVEGVTLKQYIQDHSSISVDMAVRIAVEIGSALEAAHENGIVHCDIKPHNILLTETGKVKVTDFGIARAINSATVIDKKSILGSVHYLSPEQAAGDKVTEKTDIYSLGVVLYEMLTHHLPFEGETAVSIALQHMRGEVPRPTKFNPAITPMLEECVLTALQKDPDKRYNSVSDFISELKMAQGFTTSIYKPAQPEFAAMTKPIAQKTEKIARTKTEGKLSHLITNFPQKYIWIAMV
;
A
#
# COMPACT_ATOMS: atom_id res chain seq x y z
N MET A 1 23.25 0.89 -3.95
CA MET A 1 22.75 -0.01 -5.03
C MET A 1 22.49 0.76 -6.33
N VAL A 2 22.12 2.07 -6.28
CA VAL A 2 21.91 2.88 -7.50
C VAL A 2 23.16 2.84 -8.40
N GLY A 3 22.96 2.65 -9.71
CA GLY A 3 24.03 2.47 -10.71
C GLY A 3 24.46 1.01 -10.91
N LYS A 4 24.13 0.07 -10.00
CA LYS A 4 24.41 -1.36 -10.17
C LYS A 4 23.49 -1.95 -11.23
N THR A 5 23.99 -2.91 -12.03
CA THR A 5 23.20 -3.74 -12.94
C THR A 5 23.15 -5.16 -12.38
N LEU A 6 21.95 -5.69 -12.12
CA LEU A 6 21.73 -7.06 -11.65
C LEU A 6 21.59 -7.98 -12.86
N ASP A 7 22.23 -9.16 -12.81
CA ASP A 7 22.25 -10.19 -13.87
C ASP A 7 22.58 -9.61 -15.26
N ASN A 8 23.41 -8.55 -15.33
CA ASN A 8 23.72 -7.82 -16.57
C ASN A 8 22.47 -7.32 -17.33
N ARG A 9 21.31 -7.27 -16.68
CA ARG A 9 20.02 -6.95 -17.30
C ARG A 9 19.29 -5.80 -16.64
N TYR A 10 19.19 -5.76 -15.32
CA TYR A 10 18.37 -4.78 -14.61
C TYR A 10 19.22 -3.66 -14.02
N LYS A 11 19.31 -2.53 -14.69
CA LYS A 11 20.08 -1.36 -14.25
C LYS A 11 19.26 -0.55 -13.24
N LEU A 12 19.69 -0.53 -11.98
CA LEU A 12 19.06 0.23 -10.91
C LEU A 12 19.33 1.72 -11.05
N GLU A 13 18.32 2.55 -11.23
CA GLU A 13 18.46 3.97 -11.52
C GLU A 13 18.16 4.85 -10.31
N LYS A 14 17.07 4.58 -9.60
CA LYS A 14 16.60 5.39 -8.48
C LYS A 14 15.92 4.54 -7.44
N LYS A 15 16.24 4.76 -6.16
CA LYS A 15 15.46 4.18 -5.05
C LYS A 15 14.12 4.90 -4.94
N ILE A 16 13.01 4.17 -5.00
CA ILE A 16 11.63 4.67 -4.99
C ILE A 16 10.84 4.25 -3.76
N GLY A 17 11.36 3.26 -2.99
CA GLY A 17 10.73 2.81 -1.75
C GLY A 17 11.72 2.14 -0.83
N SER A 18 11.39 2.08 0.47
CA SER A 18 12.14 1.38 1.50
C SER A 18 11.17 0.74 2.47
N GLY A 19 11.29 -0.55 2.68
CA GLY A 19 10.53 -1.33 3.65
C GLY A 19 11.42 -1.99 4.69
N GLY A 20 10.81 -2.70 5.65
CA GLY A 20 11.56 -3.35 6.73
C GLY A 20 12.54 -4.43 6.27
N MET A 21 12.27 -5.10 5.14
CA MET A 21 13.10 -6.22 4.65
C MET A 21 13.73 -5.98 3.27
N ALA A 22 13.24 -5.01 2.50
CA ALA A 22 13.66 -4.78 1.13
C ALA A 22 13.55 -3.31 0.74
N ASP A 23 14.40 -2.91 -0.20
CA ASP A 23 14.33 -1.62 -0.90
C ASP A 23 13.76 -1.81 -2.30
N VAL A 24 12.98 -0.84 -2.78
CA VAL A 24 12.43 -0.85 -4.13
C VAL A 24 13.13 0.21 -4.98
N TYR A 25 13.56 -0.19 -6.18
CA TYR A 25 14.23 0.67 -7.13
C TYR A 25 13.45 0.75 -8.45
N MET A 26 13.39 1.93 -9.03
CA MET A 26 13.13 2.08 -10.46
C MET A 26 14.37 1.61 -11.21
N ALA A 27 14.20 0.78 -12.22
CA ALA A 27 15.26 0.20 -13.01
C ALA A 27 14.88 0.11 -14.49
N THR A 28 15.90 0.01 -15.35
CA THR A 28 15.71 -0.30 -16.77
C THR A 28 16.05 -1.78 -17.03
N ASP A 29 15.10 -2.54 -17.60
CA ASP A 29 15.35 -3.84 -18.19
C ASP A 29 16.06 -3.63 -19.53
N LEU A 30 17.39 -3.80 -19.55
CA LEU A 30 18.25 -3.56 -20.72
C LEU A 30 17.96 -4.52 -21.90
N LEU A 31 17.33 -5.67 -21.62
CA LEU A 31 17.00 -6.65 -22.68
C LEU A 31 15.72 -6.28 -23.41
N LEU A 32 14.72 -5.77 -22.69
CA LEU A 32 13.40 -5.44 -23.24
C LEU A 32 13.20 -3.92 -23.42
N ASP A 33 14.21 -3.11 -23.09
CA ASP A 33 14.21 -1.62 -23.17
C ASP A 33 12.95 -1.02 -22.53
N ARG A 34 12.68 -1.40 -21.27
CA ARG A 34 11.51 -0.92 -20.53
C ARG A 34 11.84 -0.59 -19.08
N VAL A 35 11.07 0.34 -18.50
CA VAL A 35 11.14 0.64 -17.07
C VAL A 35 10.44 -0.45 -16.27
N VAL A 36 11.07 -0.88 -15.17
CA VAL A 36 10.57 -1.87 -14.21
C VAL A 36 10.81 -1.40 -12.79
N ALA A 37 10.10 -1.97 -11.83
CA ALA A 37 10.43 -1.85 -10.41
C ALA A 37 11.20 -3.11 -9.98
N VAL A 38 12.26 -2.91 -9.19
CA VAL A 38 13.08 -4.00 -8.66
C VAL A 38 13.10 -3.92 -7.13
N LYS A 39 12.50 -4.90 -6.47
CA LYS A 39 12.50 -5.07 -5.01
C LYS A 39 13.71 -5.90 -4.63
N VAL A 40 14.64 -5.33 -3.87
CA VAL A 40 15.91 -5.95 -3.48
C VAL A 40 15.91 -6.23 -2.00
N LEU A 41 16.14 -7.49 -1.60
CA LEU A 41 16.24 -7.90 -0.21
C LEU A 41 17.44 -7.23 0.47
N HIS A 42 17.27 -6.74 1.70
CA HIS A 42 18.37 -6.14 2.46
C HIS A 42 19.45 -7.19 2.77
N SER A 43 20.70 -6.82 2.72
CA SER A 43 21.84 -7.70 3.01
C SER A 43 21.78 -8.34 4.41
N SER A 44 21.17 -7.65 5.39
CA SER A 44 20.96 -8.19 6.73
C SER A 44 20.05 -9.42 6.80
N PHE A 45 19.24 -9.67 5.76
CA PHE A 45 18.38 -10.83 5.63
C PHE A 45 18.83 -11.82 4.55
N ALA A 46 19.89 -11.48 3.80
CA ALA A 46 20.38 -12.30 2.69
C ALA A 46 21.11 -13.58 3.15
N GLU A 47 21.47 -13.68 4.43
CA GLU A 47 22.06 -14.88 5.04
C GLU A 47 21.01 -15.76 5.76
N ASP A 48 19.79 -15.29 5.95
CA ASP A 48 18.72 -16.02 6.59
C ASP A 48 17.86 -16.73 5.54
N ASN A 49 18.02 -18.06 5.47
CA ASN A 49 17.31 -18.90 4.50
C ASN A 49 15.77 -18.77 4.61
N ASP A 50 15.23 -18.56 5.80
CA ASP A 50 13.79 -18.41 6.00
C ASP A 50 13.28 -17.12 5.33
N PHE A 51 14.05 -16.03 5.41
CA PHE A 51 13.69 -14.79 4.71
C PHE A 51 13.80 -14.91 3.18
N ILE A 52 14.83 -15.58 2.69
CA ILE A 52 15.01 -15.82 1.25
C ILE A 52 13.85 -16.66 0.70
N VAL A 53 13.50 -17.75 1.39
CA VAL A 53 12.39 -18.62 1.00
C VAL A 53 11.07 -17.85 0.97
N ARG A 54 10.79 -17.03 1.99
CA ARG A 54 9.58 -16.18 2.05
C ARG A 54 9.54 -15.18 0.90
N PHE A 55 10.66 -14.47 0.67
CA PHE A 55 10.80 -13.49 -0.40
C PHE A 55 10.54 -14.11 -1.78
N ARG A 56 11.09 -15.31 -2.04
CA ARG A 56 10.84 -16.06 -3.28
C ARG A 56 9.40 -16.57 -3.37
N HIS A 57 8.83 -17.04 -2.27
CA HIS A 57 7.46 -17.54 -2.23
C HIS A 57 6.44 -16.42 -2.50
N GLU A 58 6.68 -15.21 -2.00
CA GLU A 58 5.89 -14.02 -2.33
C GLU A 58 5.83 -13.80 -3.83
N ALA A 59 7.00 -13.75 -4.47
CA ALA A 59 7.09 -13.56 -5.92
C ALA A 59 6.41 -14.68 -6.70
N GLN A 60 6.57 -15.96 -6.28
CA GLN A 60 5.93 -17.11 -6.93
C GLN A 60 4.42 -17.08 -6.80
N SER A 61 3.90 -16.63 -5.67
CA SER A 61 2.46 -16.50 -5.42
C SER A 61 1.86 -15.38 -6.27
N ALA A 62 2.43 -14.18 -6.20
CA ALA A 62 2.00 -13.04 -6.99
C ALA A 62 2.22 -13.23 -8.50
N GLY A 63 3.27 -13.97 -8.89
CA GLY A 63 3.58 -14.27 -10.30
C GLY A 63 2.54 -15.13 -11.03
N LYS A 64 1.65 -15.80 -10.29
CA LYS A 64 0.52 -16.55 -10.86
C LYS A 64 -0.67 -15.64 -11.19
N LEU A 65 -0.70 -14.42 -10.63
CA LEU A 65 -1.82 -13.52 -10.76
C LEU A 65 -1.62 -12.59 -11.96
N THR A 66 -2.61 -12.53 -12.82
CA THR A 66 -2.69 -11.57 -13.93
C THR A 66 -4.02 -10.86 -13.84
N HIS A 67 -4.00 -9.60 -13.38
CA HIS A 67 -5.22 -8.80 -13.20
C HIS A 67 -4.90 -7.30 -13.35
N PRO A 68 -5.78 -6.48 -13.93
CA PRO A 68 -5.53 -5.05 -14.13
C PRO A 68 -5.26 -4.29 -12.83
N ASN A 69 -5.80 -4.74 -11.70
CA ASN A 69 -5.62 -4.13 -10.38
C ASN A 69 -4.55 -4.83 -9.52
N ILE A 70 -3.71 -5.69 -10.10
CA ILE A 70 -2.57 -6.33 -9.41
C ILE A 70 -1.27 -5.88 -10.09
N VAL A 71 -0.22 -5.60 -9.29
CA VAL A 71 1.12 -5.34 -9.81
C VAL A 71 1.70 -6.64 -10.36
N GLY A 72 2.02 -6.67 -11.65
CA GLY A 72 2.57 -7.86 -12.31
C GLY A 72 4.00 -8.17 -11.87
N ILE A 73 4.31 -9.43 -11.57
CA ILE A 73 5.68 -9.91 -11.34
C ILE A 73 6.25 -10.40 -12.66
N TYR A 74 7.45 -9.95 -13.01
CA TYR A 74 8.10 -10.27 -14.28
C TYR A 74 9.23 -11.29 -14.14
N ASP A 75 9.99 -11.21 -13.02
CA ASP A 75 11.16 -12.05 -12.81
C ASP A 75 11.55 -12.15 -11.35
N VAL A 76 12.32 -13.17 -10.99
CA VAL A 76 12.91 -13.36 -9.65
C VAL A 76 14.34 -13.84 -9.83
N GLY A 77 15.30 -13.15 -9.25
CA GLY A 77 16.71 -13.47 -9.43
C GLY A 77 17.56 -13.41 -8.16
N ASP A 78 18.80 -13.87 -8.36
CA ASP A 78 19.89 -13.80 -7.39
C ASP A 78 21.17 -13.44 -8.13
N ASP A 79 21.73 -12.29 -7.86
CA ASP A 79 23.02 -11.85 -8.42
C ASP A 79 24.04 -11.71 -7.30
N GLN A 80 24.94 -12.70 -7.16
CA GLN A 80 26.03 -12.72 -6.16
C GLN A 80 25.51 -12.55 -4.73
N GLY A 81 24.43 -13.23 -4.37
CA GLY A 81 23.79 -13.17 -3.06
C GLY A 81 22.86 -11.96 -2.88
N VAL A 82 22.60 -11.19 -3.93
CA VAL A 82 21.61 -10.13 -3.95
C VAL A 82 20.31 -10.69 -4.50
N HIS A 83 19.37 -11.05 -3.61
CA HIS A 83 18.05 -11.55 -3.99
C HIS A 83 17.14 -10.39 -4.40
N TYR A 84 16.45 -10.54 -5.53
CA TYR A 84 15.59 -9.49 -6.06
C TYR A 84 14.33 -10.05 -6.77
N ILE A 85 13.30 -9.22 -6.82
CA ILE A 85 12.04 -9.45 -7.57
C ILE A 85 11.89 -8.29 -8.55
N VAL A 86 11.64 -8.60 -9.83
CA VAL A 86 11.33 -7.62 -10.87
C VAL A 86 9.83 -7.59 -11.10
N MET A 87 9.26 -6.39 -11.08
CA MET A 87 7.82 -6.21 -11.17
C MET A 87 7.45 -5.00 -12.04
N GLU A 88 6.18 -4.88 -12.34
CA GLU A 88 5.60 -3.73 -13.02
C GLU A 88 5.97 -2.44 -12.30
N TYR A 89 6.54 -1.49 -13.03
CA TYR A 89 6.70 -0.14 -12.53
C TYR A 89 5.37 0.61 -12.67
N VAL A 90 4.82 1.05 -11.56
CA VAL A 90 3.57 1.82 -11.50
C VAL A 90 3.92 3.28 -11.23
N GLU A 91 3.68 4.13 -12.22
CA GLU A 91 3.82 5.56 -12.06
C GLU A 91 2.61 6.13 -11.31
N GLY A 92 2.85 6.67 -10.12
CA GLY A 92 1.79 7.15 -9.23
C GLY A 92 2.24 7.30 -7.78
N VAL A 93 1.27 7.28 -6.88
CA VAL A 93 1.49 7.43 -5.43
C VAL A 93 0.86 6.26 -4.67
N THR A 94 1.30 6.01 -3.43
CA THR A 94 0.59 5.08 -2.56
C THR A 94 -0.75 5.66 -2.10
N LEU A 95 -1.74 4.82 -1.84
CA LEU A 95 -3.00 5.26 -1.23
C LEU A 95 -2.76 5.96 0.12
N LYS A 96 -1.71 5.55 0.87
CA LYS A 96 -1.32 6.23 2.11
C LYS A 96 -0.93 7.67 1.86
N GLN A 97 -0.07 7.91 0.87
CA GLN A 97 0.31 9.26 0.48
C GLN A 97 -0.89 10.06 0.00
N TYR A 98 -1.77 9.43 -0.81
CA TYR A 98 -2.99 10.05 -1.29
C TYR A 98 -3.91 10.50 -0.15
N ILE A 99 -4.14 9.65 0.87
CA ILE A 99 -4.94 10.00 2.06
C ILE A 99 -4.30 11.17 2.82
N GLN A 100 -2.98 11.20 2.94
CA GLN A 100 -2.26 12.26 3.66
C GLN A 100 -2.27 13.61 2.93
N ASP A 101 -2.20 13.58 1.59
CA ASP A 101 -2.11 14.81 0.77
C ASP A 101 -3.48 15.47 0.54
N HIS A 102 -4.58 14.75 0.85
CA HIS A 102 -5.94 15.25 0.65
C HIS A 102 -6.66 15.37 1.99
N SER A 103 -7.23 16.53 2.27
CA SER A 103 -7.99 16.79 3.50
C SER A 103 -9.32 16.00 3.57
N SER A 104 -9.82 15.53 2.43
CA SER A 104 -11.01 14.67 2.32
C SER A 104 -10.97 13.89 1.02
N ILE A 105 -11.51 12.69 1.06
CA ILE A 105 -11.76 11.84 -0.12
C ILE A 105 -13.28 11.76 -0.28
N SER A 106 -13.80 12.00 -1.48
CA SER A 106 -15.24 11.87 -1.71
C SER A 106 -15.69 10.42 -1.45
N VAL A 107 -16.91 10.26 -0.96
CA VAL A 107 -17.48 8.93 -0.68
C VAL A 107 -17.44 8.05 -1.94
N ASP A 108 -17.79 8.63 -3.11
CA ASP A 108 -17.75 7.92 -4.39
C ASP A 108 -16.35 7.44 -4.75
N MET A 109 -15.33 8.27 -4.50
CA MET A 109 -13.94 7.91 -4.76
C MET A 109 -13.47 6.80 -3.81
N ALA A 110 -13.78 6.90 -2.53
CA ALA A 110 -13.42 5.88 -1.53
C ALA A 110 -14.04 4.52 -1.87
N VAL A 111 -15.32 4.48 -2.23
CA VAL A 111 -16.00 3.24 -2.64
C VAL A 111 -15.42 2.70 -3.94
N ARG A 112 -15.14 3.54 -4.95
CA ARG A 112 -14.51 3.09 -6.19
C ARG A 112 -13.15 2.46 -5.96
N ILE A 113 -12.28 3.08 -5.14
CA ILE A 113 -10.98 2.52 -4.79
C ILE A 113 -11.15 1.18 -4.07
N ALA A 114 -12.08 1.09 -3.11
CA ALA A 114 -12.35 -0.17 -2.39
C ALA A 114 -12.85 -1.28 -3.32
N VAL A 115 -13.70 -0.97 -4.29
CA VAL A 115 -14.17 -1.91 -5.30
C VAL A 115 -13.03 -2.42 -6.19
N GLU A 116 -12.11 -1.55 -6.62
CA GLU A 116 -10.95 -1.96 -7.42
C GLU A 116 -9.95 -2.80 -6.61
N ILE A 117 -9.73 -2.48 -5.31
CA ILE A 117 -8.95 -3.35 -4.40
C ILE A 117 -9.65 -4.70 -4.25
N GLY A 118 -10.96 -4.70 -4.00
CA GLY A 118 -11.76 -5.92 -3.87
C GLY A 118 -11.69 -6.80 -5.12
N SER A 119 -11.69 -6.21 -6.32
CA SER A 119 -11.53 -6.96 -7.57
C SER A 119 -10.15 -7.64 -7.69
N ALA A 120 -9.08 -6.99 -7.20
CA ALA A 120 -7.76 -7.62 -7.10
C ALA A 120 -7.75 -8.78 -6.11
N LEU A 121 -8.40 -8.62 -4.95
CA LEU A 121 -8.51 -9.68 -3.94
C LEU A 121 -9.36 -10.86 -4.44
N GLU A 122 -10.46 -10.61 -5.15
CA GLU A 122 -11.29 -11.66 -5.76
C GLU A 122 -10.43 -12.54 -6.68
N ALA A 123 -9.67 -11.94 -7.59
CA ALA A 123 -8.76 -12.66 -8.47
C ALA A 123 -7.67 -13.46 -7.72
N ALA A 124 -7.18 -12.96 -6.60
CA ALA A 124 -6.23 -13.67 -5.75
C ALA A 124 -6.88 -14.86 -5.03
N HIS A 125 -8.05 -14.65 -4.42
CA HIS A 125 -8.80 -15.67 -3.69
C HIS A 125 -9.23 -16.84 -4.60
N GLU A 126 -9.66 -16.57 -5.84
CA GLU A 126 -9.93 -17.59 -6.85
C GLU A 126 -8.71 -18.48 -7.16
N ASN A 127 -7.50 -17.96 -6.97
CA ASN A 127 -6.25 -18.71 -7.10
C ASN A 127 -5.73 -19.28 -5.77
N GLY A 128 -6.54 -19.23 -4.69
CA GLY A 128 -6.20 -19.75 -3.37
C GLY A 128 -5.14 -18.92 -2.63
N ILE A 129 -4.98 -17.64 -3.01
CA ILE A 129 -4.01 -16.72 -2.44
C ILE A 129 -4.73 -15.70 -1.56
N VAL A 130 -4.40 -15.68 -0.27
CA VAL A 130 -4.84 -14.66 0.69
C VAL A 130 -3.74 -13.63 0.83
N HIS A 131 -4.05 -12.35 0.74
CA HIS A 131 -3.07 -11.27 0.76
C HIS A 131 -2.44 -11.07 2.15
N CYS A 132 -3.24 -11.05 3.18
CA CYS A 132 -2.86 -10.94 4.61
C CYS A 132 -2.19 -9.62 5.05
N ASP A 133 -1.90 -8.68 4.16
CA ASP A 133 -1.28 -7.36 4.49
C ASP A 133 -1.90 -6.22 3.68
N ILE A 134 -3.24 -6.21 3.57
CA ILE A 134 -3.96 -5.11 2.91
C ILE A 134 -3.88 -3.86 3.80
N LYS A 135 -3.24 -2.81 3.25
CA LYS A 135 -3.08 -1.50 3.88
C LYS A 135 -2.80 -0.44 2.81
N PRO A 136 -3.02 0.85 3.08
CA PRO A 136 -2.82 1.91 2.08
C PRO A 136 -1.40 2.02 1.51
N HIS A 137 -0.37 1.51 2.21
CA HIS A 137 1.00 1.48 1.70
C HIS A 137 1.18 0.48 0.54
N ASN A 138 0.40 -0.61 0.54
CA ASN A 138 0.47 -1.67 -0.46
C ASN A 138 -0.55 -1.47 -1.61
N ILE A 139 -1.17 -0.30 -1.68
CA ILE A 139 -2.10 0.10 -2.72
C ILE A 139 -1.50 1.30 -3.47
N LEU A 140 -1.31 1.15 -4.77
CA LEU A 140 -0.81 2.21 -5.64
C LEU A 140 -1.95 2.81 -6.46
N LEU A 141 -1.94 4.12 -6.61
CA LEU A 141 -2.86 4.88 -7.45
C LEU A 141 -2.05 5.48 -8.60
N THR A 142 -2.38 5.07 -9.83
CA THR A 142 -1.73 5.64 -11.03
C THR A 142 -2.20 7.07 -11.26
N GLU A 143 -1.48 7.84 -12.11
CA GLU A 143 -1.90 9.16 -12.54
C GLU A 143 -3.28 9.19 -13.24
N THR A 144 -3.68 8.06 -13.82
CA THR A 144 -5.02 7.90 -14.43
C THR A 144 -6.09 7.46 -13.43
N GLY A 145 -5.72 7.31 -12.15
CA GLY A 145 -6.63 6.92 -11.06
C GLY A 145 -6.96 5.43 -11.00
N LYS A 146 -6.19 4.57 -11.68
CA LYS A 146 -6.32 3.12 -11.54
C LYS A 146 -5.65 2.66 -10.25
N VAL A 147 -6.26 1.69 -9.60
CA VAL A 147 -5.73 1.02 -8.41
C VAL A 147 -4.86 -0.16 -8.82
N LYS A 148 -3.72 -0.33 -8.15
CA LYS A 148 -2.85 -1.49 -8.26
C LYS A 148 -2.47 -1.98 -6.86
N VAL A 149 -2.79 -3.22 -6.54
CA VAL A 149 -2.42 -3.90 -5.29
C VAL A 149 -1.06 -4.57 -5.48
N THR A 150 -0.17 -4.39 -4.50
CA THR A 150 1.19 -4.96 -4.49
C THR A 150 1.45 -5.73 -3.20
N ASP A 151 2.55 -6.48 -3.15
CA ASP A 151 3.05 -7.17 -1.95
C ASP A 151 2.12 -8.28 -1.43
N PHE A 152 1.67 -9.17 -2.33
CA PHE A 152 0.87 -10.36 -1.98
C PHE A 152 1.70 -11.39 -1.20
N GLY A 153 1.19 -11.81 -0.04
CA GLY A 153 1.61 -13.05 0.63
C GLY A 153 2.77 -12.99 1.62
N ILE A 154 3.30 -11.82 1.99
CA ILE A 154 4.41 -11.70 2.97
C ILE A 154 3.99 -12.12 4.39
N ALA A 155 2.73 -11.88 4.78
CA ALA A 155 2.29 -11.96 6.17
C ALA A 155 2.08 -13.41 6.71
N ARG A 156 2.05 -14.43 5.86
CA ARG A 156 1.80 -15.83 6.31
C ARG A 156 2.88 -16.40 7.23
N ALA A 157 3.99 -15.66 7.44
CA ALA A 157 5.15 -16.10 8.18
C ALA A 157 5.42 -15.35 9.49
N ILE A 158 4.55 -14.43 9.91
CA ILE A 158 4.73 -13.66 11.17
C ILE A 158 4.52 -14.50 12.44
N ASN A 159 4.09 -15.76 12.32
CA ASN A 159 3.95 -16.67 13.47
C ASN A 159 5.29 -17.16 14.09
N SER A 160 6.43 -16.68 13.64
CA SER A 160 7.71 -16.90 14.33
C SER A 160 8.20 -15.56 14.87
N ALA A 161 8.31 -15.49 16.20
CA ALA A 161 8.82 -14.35 16.95
C ALA A 161 10.26 -13.97 16.52
N THR A 162 10.44 -13.32 15.39
CA THR A 162 11.71 -12.80 14.94
C THR A 162 11.61 -11.29 14.83
N VAL A 163 12.61 -10.62 15.38
CA VAL A 163 12.83 -9.18 15.51
C VAL A 163 12.54 -8.45 14.20
N ILE A 164 11.29 -8.07 13.98
CA ILE A 164 10.90 -7.13 12.91
C ILE A 164 11.01 -5.73 13.52
N ASP A 165 11.56 -4.81 12.77
CA ASP A 165 11.76 -3.42 13.18
C ASP A 165 10.48 -2.85 13.80
N LYS A 166 10.58 -2.38 15.05
CA LYS A 166 9.43 -1.88 15.86
C LYS A 166 8.58 -0.82 15.15
N LYS A 167 9.17 -0.04 14.24
CA LYS A 167 8.46 0.98 13.47
C LYS A 167 7.60 0.42 12.34
N SER A 168 8.08 -0.62 11.65
CA SER A 168 7.36 -1.29 10.57
C SER A 168 6.14 -2.04 11.11
N ILE A 169 6.24 -2.64 12.29
CA ILE A 169 5.12 -3.31 12.98
C ILE A 169 4.03 -2.31 13.35
N LEU A 170 4.40 -1.12 13.86
CA LEU A 170 3.44 -0.14 14.34
C LEU A 170 2.50 0.34 13.21
N GLY A 171 3.00 0.52 11.98
CA GLY A 171 2.18 0.94 10.84
C GLY A 171 1.21 -0.15 10.35
N SER A 172 1.62 -1.41 10.34
CA SER A 172 0.79 -2.52 9.83
C SER A 172 -0.27 -2.98 10.83
N VAL A 173 -0.04 -2.80 12.14
CA VAL A 173 -0.98 -3.26 13.18
C VAL A 173 -2.36 -2.62 13.08
N HIS A 174 -2.46 -1.42 12.51
CA HIS A 174 -3.73 -0.70 12.34
C HIS A 174 -4.71 -1.35 11.36
N TYR A 175 -4.24 -2.28 10.51
CA TYR A 175 -5.05 -2.95 9.50
C TYR A 175 -5.17 -4.46 9.77
N LEU A 176 -4.65 -4.91 10.90
CA LEU A 176 -4.61 -6.33 11.30
C LEU A 176 -6.03 -6.83 11.59
N SER A 177 -6.36 -8.02 11.11
CA SER A 177 -7.64 -8.64 11.49
C SER A 177 -7.59 -9.21 12.91
N PRO A 178 -8.75 -9.41 13.57
CA PRO A 178 -8.84 -10.03 14.90
C PRO A 178 -8.14 -11.39 14.96
N GLU A 179 -8.33 -12.24 13.96
CA GLU A 179 -7.72 -13.56 13.86
C GLU A 179 -6.19 -13.49 13.67
N GLN A 180 -5.69 -12.51 12.92
CA GLN A 180 -4.25 -12.27 12.83
C GLN A 180 -3.68 -11.81 14.18
N ALA A 181 -4.38 -10.90 14.87
CA ALA A 181 -3.96 -10.41 16.17
C ALA A 181 -3.97 -11.52 17.24
N ALA A 182 -4.88 -12.50 17.12
CA ALA A 182 -4.95 -13.68 17.99
C ALA A 182 -3.96 -14.78 17.62
N GLY A 183 -3.36 -14.73 16.42
CA GLY A 183 -2.53 -15.82 15.89
C GLY A 183 -3.34 -17.01 15.37
N ASP A 184 -4.62 -16.79 15.08
CA ASP A 184 -5.53 -17.80 14.56
C ASP A 184 -5.35 -18.00 13.04
N LYS A 185 -6.10 -18.94 12.47
CA LYS A 185 -6.04 -19.26 11.04
C LYS A 185 -6.58 -18.10 10.19
N VAL A 186 -5.75 -17.58 9.30
CA VAL A 186 -6.14 -16.58 8.30
C VAL A 186 -6.88 -17.23 7.13
N THR A 187 -7.87 -16.50 6.60
CA THR A 187 -8.69 -16.90 5.44
C THR A 187 -8.94 -15.67 4.55
N GLU A 188 -9.67 -15.83 3.47
CA GLU A 188 -10.11 -14.72 2.61
C GLU A 188 -10.87 -13.63 3.39
N LYS A 189 -11.55 -14.00 4.48
CA LYS A 189 -12.27 -13.09 5.37
C LYS A 189 -11.33 -12.14 6.14
N THR A 190 -10.04 -12.49 6.26
CA THR A 190 -8.98 -11.62 6.79
C THR A 190 -8.79 -10.39 5.90
N ASP A 191 -8.71 -10.60 4.57
CA ASP A 191 -8.54 -9.50 3.61
C ASP A 191 -9.79 -8.60 3.56
N ILE A 192 -11.00 -9.18 3.72
CA ILE A 192 -12.25 -8.41 3.81
C ILE A 192 -12.22 -7.45 4.99
N TYR A 193 -11.76 -7.91 6.16
CA TYR A 193 -11.61 -7.06 7.34
C TYR A 193 -10.62 -5.92 7.09
N SER A 194 -9.43 -6.24 6.58
CA SER A 194 -8.38 -5.25 6.31
C SER A 194 -8.82 -4.23 5.25
N LEU A 195 -9.56 -4.67 4.19
CA LEU A 195 -10.19 -3.76 3.23
C LEU A 195 -11.26 -2.88 3.88
N GLY A 196 -12.04 -3.42 4.83
CA GLY A 196 -12.98 -2.66 5.65
C GLY A 196 -12.29 -1.55 6.44
N VAL A 197 -11.11 -1.81 7.02
CA VAL A 197 -10.30 -0.79 7.73
C VAL A 197 -9.80 0.28 6.76
N VAL A 198 -9.31 -0.10 5.58
CA VAL A 198 -8.85 0.84 4.54
C VAL A 198 -10.00 1.73 4.07
N LEU A 199 -11.17 1.15 3.84
CA LEU A 199 -12.37 1.92 3.44
C LEU A 199 -12.81 2.87 4.55
N TYR A 200 -12.80 2.42 5.81
CA TYR A 200 -13.10 3.27 6.97
C TYR A 200 -12.15 4.49 7.00
N GLU A 201 -10.83 4.28 6.86
CA GLU A 201 -9.84 5.37 6.85
C GLU A 201 -10.07 6.34 5.68
N MET A 202 -10.34 5.85 4.47
CA MET A 202 -10.65 6.71 3.31
C MET A 202 -11.90 7.57 3.52
N LEU A 203 -12.94 7.00 4.13
CA LEU A 203 -14.22 7.67 4.35
C LEU A 203 -14.18 8.69 5.48
N THR A 204 -13.35 8.47 6.50
CA THR A 204 -13.39 9.25 7.76
C THR A 204 -12.11 10.05 8.01
N HIS A 205 -10.99 9.74 7.34
CA HIS A 205 -9.63 10.18 7.67
C HIS A 205 -9.17 9.80 9.09
N HIS A 206 -9.88 8.86 9.73
CA HIS A 206 -9.53 8.30 11.02
C HIS A 206 -9.37 6.79 10.90
N LEU A 207 -8.47 6.23 11.71
CA LEU A 207 -8.41 4.79 11.90
C LEU A 207 -9.50 4.36 12.88
N PRO A 208 -10.09 3.14 12.73
CA PRO A 208 -11.11 2.67 13.68
C PRO A 208 -10.52 2.44 15.07
N PHE A 209 -9.22 2.14 15.14
CA PHE A 209 -8.50 1.89 16.40
C PHE A 209 -7.14 2.55 16.38
N GLU A 210 -6.82 3.26 17.48
CA GLU A 210 -5.56 3.94 17.70
C GLU A 210 -5.05 3.62 19.12
N GLY A 211 -3.73 3.71 19.33
CA GLY A 211 -3.13 3.46 20.64
C GLY A 211 -1.64 3.71 20.65
N GLU A 212 -1.06 3.82 21.83
CA GLU A 212 0.36 4.12 22.03
C GLU A 212 1.28 2.92 21.68
N THR A 213 0.73 1.70 21.70
CA THR A 213 1.50 0.47 21.44
C THR A 213 0.80 -0.43 20.43
N ALA A 214 1.58 -1.21 19.68
CA ALA A 214 1.05 -2.22 18.77
C ALA A 214 0.13 -3.21 19.49
N VAL A 215 0.46 -3.58 20.73
CA VAL A 215 -0.35 -4.51 21.56
C VAL A 215 -1.71 -3.89 21.89
N SER A 216 -1.76 -2.60 22.26
CA SER A 216 -3.03 -1.93 22.58
C SER A 216 -3.94 -1.82 21.36
N ILE A 217 -3.38 -1.58 20.17
CA ILE A 217 -4.12 -1.55 18.90
C ILE A 217 -4.63 -2.96 18.55
N ALA A 218 -3.77 -3.98 18.64
CA ALA A 218 -4.16 -5.37 18.38
C ALA A 218 -5.31 -5.82 19.29
N LEU A 219 -5.28 -5.47 20.58
CA LEU A 219 -6.38 -5.78 21.51
C LEU A 219 -7.68 -5.08 21.13
N GLN A 220 -7.63 -3.86 20.59
CA GLN A 220 -8.82 -3.16 20.11
C GLN A 220 -9.37 -3.82 18.83
N HIS A 221 -8.51 -4.31 17.92
CA HIS A 221 -8.97 -5.12 16.79
C HIS A 221 -9.70 -6.38 17.24
N MET A 222 -9.24 -7.03 18.30
CA MET A 222 -9.87 -8.25 18.84
C MET A 222 -11.19 -7.96 19.56
N ARG A 223 -11.31 -6.86 20.31
CA ARG A 223 -12.40 -6.67 21.28
C ARG A 223 -13.02 -5.28 21.27
N GLY A 224 -12.41 -4.29 20.63
CA GLY A 224 -12.87 -2.90 20.63
C GLY A 224 -14.14 -2.75 19.79
N GLU A 225 -15.05 -1.90 20.22
CA GLU A 225 -16.19 -1.48 19.42
C GLU A 225 -15.74 -0.53 18.32
N VAL A 226 -16.20 -0.76 17.08
CA VAL A 226 -15.88 0.09 15.92
C VAL A 226 -16.72 1.35 16.00
N PRO A 227 -16.09 2.56 16.06
CA PRO A 227 -16.85 3.80 16.01
C PRO A 227 -17.62 3.91 14.69
N ARG A 228 -18.87 4.40 14.75
CA ARG A 228 -19.68 4.58 13.54
C ARG A 228 -19.05 5.60 12.59
N PRO A 229 -18.78 5.26 11.31
CA PRO A 229 -18.18 6.17 10.33
C PRO A 229 -18.98 7.48 10.16
N THR A 230 -20.31 7.43 10.24
CA THR A 230 -21.19 8.61 10.13
C THR A 230 -20.93 9.66 11.20
N LYS A 231 -20.33 9.28 12.34
CA LYS A 231 -19.92 10.22 13.39
C LYS A 231 -18.84 11.21 12.90
N PHE A 232 -17.99 10.76 11.98
CA PHE A 232 -16.86 11.54 11.45
C PHE A 232 -17.20 12.18 10.09
N ASN A 233 -18.02 11.49 9.28
CA ASN A 233 -18.43 11.96 7.96
C ASN A 233 -19.93 11.74 7.75
N PRO A 234 -20.76 12.79 7.95
CA PRO A 234 -22.22 12.71 7.77
C PRO A 234 -22.67 12.46 6.33
N ALA A 235 -21.78 12.55 5.32
CA ALA A 235 -22.10 12.23 3.93
C ALA A 235 -22.19 10.72 3.66
N ILE A 236 -21.78 9.88 4.62
CA ILE A 236 -21.87 8.41 4.52
C ILE A 236 -23.33 8.00 4.69
N THR A 237 -23.87 7.25 3.74
CA THR A 237 -25.23 6.73 3.83
C THR A 237 -25.34 5.63 4.90
N PRO A 238 -26.52 5.42 5.53
CA PRO A 238 -26.70 4.33 6.49
C PRO A 238 -26.36 2.95 5.89
N MET A 239 -26.66 2.73 4.62
CA MET A 239 -26.33 1.49 3.93
C MET A 239 -24.82 1.29 3.79
N LEU A 240 -24.07 2.34 3.43
CA LEU A 240 -22.60 2.27 3.33
C LEU A 240 -21.95 2.08 4.71
N GLU A 241 -22.49 2.74 5.75
CA GLU A 241 -22.04 2.52 7.13
C GLU A 241 -22.20 1.06 7.52
N GLU A 242 -23.34 0.44 7.23
CA GLU A 242 -23.60 -0.97 7.55
C GLU A 242 -22.64 -1.89 6.76
N CYS A 243 -22.36 -1.60 5.48
CA CYS A 243 -21.35 -2.34 4.71
C CYS A 243 -19.98 -2.34 5.40
N VAL A 244 -19.52 -1.17 5.86
CA VAL A 244 -18.24 -1.05 6.56
C VAL A 244 -18.26 -1.81 7.89
N LEU A 245 -19.30 -1.65 8.70
CA LEU A 245 -19.42 -2.31 10.00
C LEU A 245 -19.55 -3.84 9.89
N THR A 246 -20.19 -4.34 8.84
CA THR A 246 -20.23 -5.78 8.54
C THR A 246 -18.86 -6.33 8.20
N ALA A 247 -18.08 -5.64 7.34
CA ALA A 247 -16.70 -6.04 7.03
C ALA A 247 -15.81 -6.03 8.29
N LEU A 248 -16.06 -5.13 9.24
CA LEU A 248 -15.31 -4.97 10.49
C LEU A 248 -15.81 -5.83 11.67
N GLN A 249 -16.72 -6.81 11.43
CA GLN A 249 -17.14 -7.77 12.46
C GLN A 249 -15.93 -8.55 12.99
N LYS A 250 -15.91 -8.75 14.32
CA LYS A 250 -14.80 -9.47 14.99
C LYS A 250 -14.78 -10.94 14.62
N ASP A 251 -15.96 -11.54 14.62
CA ASP A 251 -16.20 -12.92 14.20
C ASP A 251 -16.16 -12.98 12.66
N PRO A 252 -15.22 -13.75 12.04
CA PRO A 252 -15.16 -13.88 10.59
C PRO A 252 -16.46 -14.42 9.96
N ASP A 253 -17.24 -15.21 10.70
CA ASP A 253 -18.47 -15.79 10.16
C ASP A 253 -19.63 -14.78 10.11
N LYS A 254 -19.48 -13.64 10.75
CA LYS A 254 -20.41 -12.52 10.68
C LYS A 254 -20.05 -11.48 9.61
N ARG A 255 -18.90 -11.66 8.95
CA ARG A 255 -18.47 -10.85 7.79
C ARG A 255 -19.12 -11.39 6.53
N TYR A 256 -18.85 -10.72 5.42
CA TYR A 256 -19.20 -11.22 4.09
C TYR A 256 -18.57 -12.60 3.83
N ASN A 257 -19.28 -13.46 3.09
CA ASN A 257 -18.78 -14.79 2.76
C ASN A 257 -17.61 -14.73 1.77
N SER A 258 -17.65 -13.76 0.85
CA SER A 258 -16.63 -13.51 -0.13
C SER A 258 -16.37 -12.00 -0.29
N VAL A 259 -15.22 -11.65 -0.84
CA VAL A 259 -14.93 -10.26 -1.22
C VAL A 259 -15.89 -9.79 -2.33
N SER A 260 -16.36 -10.70 -3.19
CA SER A 260 -17.34 -10.44 -4.25
C SER A 260 -18.68 -9.96 -3.67
N ASP A 261 -19.14 -10.58 -2.58
CA ASP A 261 -20.34 -10.14 -1.87
C ASP A 261 -20.15 -8.72 -1.31
N PHE A 262 -18.99 -8.47 -0.69
CA PHE A 262 -18.67 -7.16 -0.13
C PHE A 262 -18.68 -6.05 -1.19
N ILE A 263 -17.96 -6.24 -2.31
CA ILE A 263 -17.93 -5.21 -3.37
C ILE A 263 -19.27 -5.05 -4.07
N SER A 264 -20.10 -6.07 -4.12
CA SER A 264 -21.45 -6.00 -4.67
C SER A 264 -22.35 -5.12 -3.81
N GLU A 265 -22.31 -5.27 -2.48
CA GLU A 265 -23.06 -4.39 -1.58
C GLU A 265 -22.51 -2.96 -1.57
N LEU A 266 -21.20 -2.75 -1.67
CA LEU A 266 -20.63 -1.41 -1.81
C LEU A 266 -21.15 -0.70 -3.06
N LYS A 267 -21.23 -1.41 -4.20
CA LYS A 267 -21.80 -0.87 -5.45
C LYS A 267 -23.30 -0.51 -5.28
N MET A 268 -24.07 -1.33 -4.59
CA MET A 268 -25.48 -1.04 -4.29
C MET A 268 -25.62 0.17 -3.36
N ALA A 269 -24.82 0.27 -2.31
CA ALA A 269 -24.84 1.37 -1.35
C ALA A 269 -24.54 2.74 -1.98
N GLN A 270 -23.81 2.76 -3.09
CA GLN A 270 -23.53 3.96 -3.88
C GLN A 270 -24.54 4.22 -5.01
N GLY A 271 -25.53 3.35 -5.21
CA GLY A 271 -26.45 3.47 -6.35
C GLY A 271 -25.80 3.13 -7.70
N PHE A 272 -24.66 2.45 -7.71
CA PHE A 272 -24.07 1.90 -8.92
C PHE A 272 -24.92 0.72 -9.41
N THR A 273 -25.98 1.01 -10.15
CA THR A 273 -26.62 -0.01 -10.97
C THR A 273 -25.68 -0.41 -12.10
N THR A 274 -25.67 -1.68 -12.45
CA THR A 274 -24.75 -2.44 -13.33
C THR A 274 -24.45 -1.85 -14.73
N SER A 275 -24.90 -0.65 -15.06
CA SER A 275 -24.81 -0.11 -16.42
C SER A 275 -23.88 1.07 -16.62
N ILE A 276 -23.20 1.63 -15.59
CA ILE A 276 -22.34 2.81 -15.79
C ILE A 276 -21.03 2.70 -14.99
N TYR A 277 -20.18 1.74 -15.31
CA TYR A 277 -18.75 1.88 -15.02
C TYR A 277 -18.13 2.78 -16.09
N LYS A 278 -17.97 4.06 -15.81
CA LYS A 278 -17.11 4.93 -16.60
C LYS A 278 -15.71 4.89 -16.01
N PRO A 279 -14.69 4.53 -16.81
CA PRO A 279 -13.30 4.61 -16.35
C PRO A 279 -12.95 6.04 -15.96
N ALA A 280 -12.00 6.17 -15.04
CA ALA A 280 -11.56 7.39 -14.36
C ALA A 280 -11.66 8.66 -15.19
N GLN A 281 -12.33 9.68 -14.62
CA GLN A 281 -12.46 11.01 -15.24
C GLN A 281 -11.21 11.88 -14.98
N PRO A 282 -10.99 12.96 -15.74
CA PRO A 282 -9.77 13.79 -15.71
C PRO A 282 -9.46 14.50 -14.38
N GLU A 283 -10.32 14.42 -13.38
CA GLU A 283 -10.07 14.96 -12.03
C GLU A 283 -8.86 14.28 -11.34
N PHE A 284 -8.59 13.02 -11.63
CA PHE A 284 -7.44 12.29 -11.08
C PHE A 284 -6.11 12.81 -11.63
N ALA A 285 -6.06 13.11 -12.94
CA ALA A 285 -4.86 13.63 -13.59
C ALA A 285 -4.46 15.03 -13.11
N ALA A 286 -5.41 15.81 -12.58
CA ALA A 286 -5.14 17.12 -12.00
C ALA A 286 -4.62 17.03 -10.55
N MET A 287 -4.90 15.95 -9.85
CA MET A 287 -4.59 15.76 -8.42
C MET A 287 -3.28 15.00 -8.17
N THR A 288 -2.78 14.21 -9.14
CA THR A 288 -1.57 13.40 -8.99
C THR A 288 -0.29 14.06 -9.48
N LYS A 289 -0.32 15.35 -9.91
CA LYS A 289 0.90 16.04 -10.35
C LYS A 289 1.87 16.21 -9.17
N PRO A 290 3.10 15.68 -9.27
CA PRO A 290 4.08 15.85 -8.22
C PRO A 290 4.39 17.33 -8.00
N ILE A 291 4.51 17.78 -6.76
CA ILE A 291 4.94 19.12 -6.34
C ILE A 291 6.38 19.46 -6.79
N ALA A 292 7.03 18.57 -7.52
CA ALA A 292 8.43 18.69 -7.98
C ALA A 292 8.72 19.80 -9.02
N GLN A 293 7.72 20.52 -9.55
CA GLN A 293 7.97 21.56 -10.56
C GLN A 293 8.16 22.98 -10.00
N LYS A 294 8.19 23.17 -8.66
CA LYS A 294 8.38 24.53 -8.10
C LYS A 294 9.83 24.91 -7.82
N THR A 295 10.77 24.00 -7.95
CA THR A 295 12.20 24.23 -7.66
C THR A 295 13.07 24.58 -8.88
N GLU A 296 12.63 24.32 -10.10
CA GLU A 296 13.45 24.59 -11.30
C GLU A 296 13.31 26.00 -11.87
N LYS A 297 12.34 26.80 -11.47
CA LYS A 297 12.19 28.19 -11.96
C LYS A 297 13.03 29.24 -11.23
N ILE A 298 13.73 28.88 -10.14
CA ILE A 298 14.58 29.81 -9.36
C ILE A 298 16.05 29.76 -9.76
N ALA A 299 16.47 28.76 -10.56
CA ALA A 299 17.89 28.54 -10.90
C ALA A 299 18.37 29.17 -12.21
N ARG A 300 17.55 29.89 -12.96
CA ARG A 300 17.93 30.49 -14.28
C ARG A 300 18.02 32.00 -14.37
N THR A 301 18.00 32.70 -13.25
CA THR A 301 18.28 34.16 -13.25
C THR A 301 19.20 34.49 -12.10
N LYS A 302 20.50 34.30 -12.26
CA LYS A 302 21.59 35.11 -11.66
C LYS A 302 22.94 34.51 -12.00
N THR A 303 23.45 34.84 -13.14
CA THR A 303 24.90 34.99 -13.34
C THR A 303 25.16 36.49 -13.35
N GLU A 304 26.21 36.87 -12.60
CA GLU A 304 26.88 38.14 -12.47
C GLU A 304 26.45 39.04 -11.29
N GLY A 305 27.35 39.12 -10.34
CA GLY A 305 27.41 40.28 -9.43
C GLY A 305 27.80 39.99 -7.98
N LYS A 306 29.12 39.91 -7.73
CA LYS A 306 29.81 40.30 -6.48
C LYS A 306 29.52 39.56 -5.17
N LEU A 307 30.57 38.86 -4.80
CA LEU A 307 31.01 38.38 -3.50
C LEU A 307 30.83 39.35 -2.32
N SER A 308 30.76 38.68 -1.22
CA SER A 308 31.24 39.03 0.15
C SER A 308 30.15 39.55 1.12
N HIS A 309 30.21 38.93 2.30
CA HIS A 309 29.57 39.25 3.55
C HIS A 309 28.08 38.88 3.69
N LEU A 310 27.86 37.73 4.32
CA LEU A 310 26.88 37.53 5.40
C LEU A 310 26.68 36.02 5.67
N ILE A 311 27.74 35.41 6.24
CA ILE A 311 27.60 34.17 7.00
C ILE A 311 27.55 34.60 8.47
N THR A 312 26.37 34.71 9.03
CA THR A 312 26.11 34.54 10.47
C THR A 312 24.60 34.53 10.71
N ASN A 313 24.14 33.55 11.48
CA ASN A 313 22.83 33.42 12.09
C ASN A 313 21.71 32.78 11.26
N PHE A 314 21.70 31.45 11.22
CA PHE A 314 20.44 30.69 11.18
C PHE A 314 20.41 29.74 12.39
N PRO A 315 19.30 29.71 13.16
CA PRO A 315 19.20 28.86 14.34
C PRO A 315 19.04 27.38 13.96
N GLN A 316 19.83 26.58 14.61
CA GLN A 316 19.98 25.12 14.51
C GLN A 316 18.74 24.34 15.00
N LYS A 317 17.52 24.61 14.53
CA LYS A 317 16.30 23.97 15.00
C LYS A 317 15.44 23.24 13.96
N TYR A 318 15.85 23.19 12.69
CA TYR A 318 15.01 22.58 11.61
C TYR A 318 15.73 21.55 10.72
N ILE A 319 16.73 20.83 11.28
CA ILE A 319 17.46 19.76 10.53
C ILE A 319 16.99 18.34 10.93
N TRP A 320 15.79 18.16 11.49
CA TRP A 320 15.33 16.84 11.94
C TRP A 320 13.93 16.44 11.42
N ILE A 321 13.53 16.83 10.22
CA ILE A 321 12.25 16.39 9.61
C ILE A 321 12.48 15.96 8.13
N ALA A 322 13.52 15.20 7.87
CA ALA A 322 13.73 14.58 6.55
C ALA A 322 14.46 13.24 6.66
N MET A 323 14.12 12.42 7.64
CA MET A 323 14.54 11.01 7.74
C MET A 323 13.56 10.25 8.64
N VAL A 324 12.46 9.81 8.09
CA VAL A 324 11.80 8.56 8.46
C VAL A 324 10.95 8.08 7.29
#